data_79c0c9e4d2eb8993239b6ebc3df9e897
#
_entry.id   79c0c9e4d2eb8993239b6ebc3df9e897
#
_cell.length_a   1.000
_cell.length_b   1.000
_cell.length_c   1.000
_cell.angle_alpha   90.00
_cell.angle_beta   90.00
_cell.angle_gamma   90.00
#
_symmetry.space_group_name_H-M   'P 1'
#
loop_
_entity.id
_entity.type
_entity.pdbx_description
1 polymer ?
#
loop_
_entity_poly.entity_id
_entity_poly.type
_entity_poly.pdbx_seq_one_letter_code
_entity_poly.pdbx_strand_id
1 'polypeptide(L)'
;MRTFQMHLLEADKVFFEGECESLVVPTTVGQYGILAGHSNMISAVVPGVLSYRAPGKEWRPAAVSEGMVKVEGNDILVLVDSAEYPEEIDAKRAQRAADEAKEAILQKRSVREYRRKSTPESCIEIQFKGVKSMIKVGFIDYYLDEWHANNYVHMLHDYSNGEVEAVYAWAEIDSPEGGLTTDAWCEKYGLTRMMTQEELIEKSDVLLVLAPRDPKKHEELANLALRSGKRCYVDKTFAPDHFAAKRMLDLAEQSGTPCWSSSALRFAEEYQAADKTNIKGVNAWGPNGFEDYAIHQLEPIFMMMQAPATEVMHLTNDEVYTGVLRFADGRTATLSGYAKGSPFMMNIARSTENSVLEICSDYFRHFIEALVEFFKNGTIPAPHSETLSIISAWGALMEAEKTPGIWVKVPKD
;
A
#
# COMPACT_ATOMS: atom_id res chain seq x y z
N MET A 1 30.51 -26.34 1.02
CA MET A 1 29.03 -26.50 1.20
C MET A 1 28.65 -27.89 0.69
N ARG A 2 27.52 -28.46 1.15
CA ARG A 2 27.02 -29.72 0.57
C ARG A 2 26.35 -29.39 -0.77
N THR A 3 26.51 -30.28 -1.77
CA THR A 3 25.94 -30.11 -3.12
C THR A 3 24.95 -31.22 -3.43
N PHE A 4 24.15 -31.03 -4.44
CA PHE A 4 23.25 -32.01 -5.05
C PHE A 4 23.42 -31.97 -6.57
N GLN A 5 23.08 -33.07 -7.26
CA GLN A 5 23.05 -33.13 -8.72
C GLN A 5 21.70 -32.56 -9.19
N MET A 6 21.75 -31.64 -10.16
CA MET A 6 20.56 -31.04 -10.76
C MET A 6 20.50 -31.33 -12.26
N HIS A 7 19.34 -31.76 -12.72
CA HIS A 7 18.97 -31.94 -14.10
C HIS A 7 17.75 -31.05 -14.41
N LEU A 8 17.96 -30.00 -15.22
CA LEU A 8 16.88 -29.16 -15.75
C LEU A 8 16.72 -29.50 -17.23
N LEU A 9 15.61 -30.15 -17.52
CA LEU A 9 15.31 -30.71 -18.85
C LEU A 9 14.08 -30.00 -19.45
N GLU A 10 14.21 -29.66 -20.72
CA GLU A 10 13.08 -29.29 -21.58
C GLU A 10 12.54 -30.51 -22.33
N ALA A 11 11.43 -30.33 -23.01
CA ALA A 11 10.80 -31.43 -23.77
C ALA A 11 11.70 -32.04 -24.84
N ASP A 12 12.63 -31.28 -25.38
CA ASP A 12 13.50 -31.67 -26.53
C ASP A 12 14.98 -31.56 -26.28
N LYS A 13 15.42 -30.95 -25.14
CA LYS A 13 16.85 -30.79 -24.82
C LYS A 13 17.15 -30.74 -23.32
N VAL A 14 18.41 -30.97 -23.00
CA VAL A 14 18.97 -30.67 -21.67
C VAL A 14 19.30 -29.19 -21.60
N PHE A 15 18.65 -28.47 -20.69
CA PHE A 15 18.91 -27.06 -20.46
C PHE A 15 20.10 -26.85 -19.52
N PHE A 16 20.15 -27.60 -18.42
CA PHE A 16 21.26 -27.57 -17.46
C PHE A 16 21.44 -28.95 -16.80
N GLU A 17 22.67 -29.36 -16.64
CA GLU A 17 23.06 -30.55 -15.88
C GLU A 17 24.36 -30.29 -15.12
N GLY A 18 24.35 -30.50 -13.79
CA GLY A 18 25.54 -30.29 -12.97
C GLY A 18 25.26 -30.20 -11.47
N GLU A 19 26.32 -30.03 -10.71
CA GLU A 19 26.25 -29.84 -9.27
C GLU A 19 25.76 -28.44 -8.91
N CYS A 20 24.87 -28.37 -7.92
CA CYS A 20 24.33 -27.13 -7.35
C CYS A 20 24.38 -27.12 -5.82
N GLU A 21 24.51 -25.95 -5.23
CA GLU A 21 24.41 -25.71 -3.79
C GLU A 21 22.98 -25.35 -3.36
N SER A 22 22.24 -24.69 -4.24
CA SER A 22 20.90 -24.19 -3.97
C SER A 22 20.08 -24.12 -5.25
N LEU A 23 18.79 -24.38 -5.13
CA LEU A 23 17.79 -24.25 -6.19
C LEU A 23 16.55 -23.60 -5.61
N VAL A 24 15.96 -22.66 -6.32
CA VAL A 24 14.66 -22.05 -6.01
C VAL A 24 13.76 -22.25 -7.23
N VAL A 25 12.60 -22.88 -7.02
CA VAL A 25 11.63 -23.18 -8.09
C VAL A 25 10.31 -22.47 -7.86
N PRO A 26 9.66 -21.96 -8.91
CA PRO A 26 8.31 -21.40 -8.80
C PRO A 26 7.27 -22.54 -8.69
N THR A 27 6.47 -22.53 -7.64
CA THR A 27 5.41 -23.54 -7.40
C THR A 27 4.04 -22.87 -7.22
N THR A 28 2.99 -23.67 -7.19
CA THR A 28 1.60 -23.18 -6.97
C THR A 28 1.38 -22.49 -5.62
N VAL A 29 2.31 -22.66 -4.68
CA VAL A 29 2.28 -22.06 -3.32
C VAL A 29 3.37 -20.98 -3.12
N GLY A 30 4.03 -20.56 -4.19
CA GLY A 30 5.11 -19.57 -4.18
C GLY A 30 6.48 -20.15 -4.51
N GLN A 31 7.54 -19.37 -4.25
CA GLN A 31 8.92 -19.80 -4.47
C GLN A 31 9.32 -20.86 -3.44
N TYR A 32 9.89 -21.95 -3.91
CA TYR A 32 10.26 -23.07 -3.07
C TYR A 32 11.77 -23.34 -3.15
N GLY A 33 12.47 -23.22 -2.01
CA GLY A 33 13.91 -23.39 -1.92
C GLY A 33 14.30 -24.85 -1.63
N ILE A 34 15.27 -25.38 -2.38
CA ILE A 34 15.79 -26.74 -2.26
C ILE A 34 17.30 -26.68 -2.04
N LEU A 35 17.77 -27.34 -0.98
CA LEU A 35 19.17 -27.47 -0.60
C LEU A 35 19.58 -28.93 -0.57
N ALA A 36 20.89 -29.21 -0.54
CA ALA A 36 21.42 -30.56 -0.40
C ALA A 36 20.87 -31.26 0.86
N GLY A 37 20.40 -32.50 0.68
CA GLY A 37 19.75 -33.27 1.75
C GLY A 37 18.29 -32.93 1.99
N HIS A 38 17.65 -32.21 1.07
CA HIS A 38 16.21 -31.96 1.11
C HIS A 38 15.42 -33.28 1.08
N SER A 39 14.30 -33.32 1.79
CA SER A 39 13.41 -34.50 1.80
C SER A 39 12.89 -34.82 0.38
N ASN A 40 12.71 -36.10 0.10
CA ASN A 40 12.14 -36.53 -1.18
C ASN A 40 10.76 -35.93 -1.39
N MET A 41 10.53 -35.34 -2.55
CA MET A 41 9.27 -34.69 -2.90
C MET A 41 9.05 -34.66 -4.41
N ILE A 42 7.80 -34.45 -4.79
CA ILE A 42 7.39 -34.07 -6.14
C ILE A 42 6.45 -32.87 -6.00
N SER A 43 6.70 -31.83 -6.80
CA SER A 43 5.83 -30.64 -6.85
C SER A 43 5.62 -30.17 -8.28
N ALA A 44 4.49 -29.52 -8.53
CA ALA A 44 4.25 -28.83 -9.80
C ALA A 44 5.09 -27.54 -9.85
N VAL A 45 5.73 -27.33 -10.98
CA VAL A 45 6.39 -26.06 -11.36
C VAL A 45 5.36 -25.25 -12.15
N VAL A 46 5.19 -23.98 -11.80
CA VAL A 46 4.36 -23.04 -12.55
C VAL A 46 5.25 -22.12 -13.38
N PRO A 47 4.72 -21.52 -14.46
CA PRO A 47 5.50 -20.54 -15.23
C PRO A 47 6.05 -19.43 -14.32
N GLY A 48 7.37 -19.17 -14.43
CA GLY A 48 8.05 -18.20 -13.56
C GLY A 48 9.58 -18.26 -13.67
N VAL A 49 10.26 -17.65 -12.70
CA VAL A 49 11.73 -17.70 -12.64
C VAL A 49 12.18 -18.79 -11.67
N LEU A 50 12.92 -19.75 -12.21
CA LEU A 50 13.72 -20.69 -11.47
C LEU A 50 15.11 -20.06 -11.28
N SER A 51 15.72 -20.20 -10.12
CA SER A 51 17.09 -19.75 -9.88
C SER A 51 17.91 -20.86 -9.24
N TYR A 52 19.13 -21.03 -9.71
CA TYR A 52 20.04 -22.02 -9.14
C TYR A 52 21.44 -21.44 -8.93
N ARG A 53 22.21 -22.04 -8.05
CA ARG A 53 23.59 -21.67 -7.77
C ARG A 53 24.49 -22.88 -7.79
N ALA A 54 25.42 -22.90 -8.76
CA ALA A 54 26.52 -23.88 -8.83
C ALA A 54 27.60 -23.53 -7.79
N PRO A 55 28.44 -24.50 -7.37
CA PRO A 55 29.47 -24.30 -6.36
C PRO A 55 30.41 -23.14 -6.71
N GLY A 56 30.48 -22.15 -5.79
CA GLY A 56 31.36 -20.98 -5.96
C GLY A 56 30.96 -20.02 -7.09
N LYS A 57 29.73 -20.11 -7.60
CA LYS A 57 29.19 -19.23 -8.64
C LYS A 57 28.09 -18.32 -8.06
N GLU A 58 27.77 -17.26 -8.78
CA GLU A 58 26.61 -16.42 -8.51
C GLU A 58 25.32 -17.16 -8.86
N TRP A 59 24.18 -16.63 -8.33
CA TRP A 59 22.87 -17.10 -8.68
C TRP A 59 22.59 -16.92 -10.17
N ARG A 60 22.10 -17.97 -10.82
CA ARG A 60 21.72 -17.94 -12.24
C ARG A 60 20.22 -18.14 -12.38
N PRO A 61 19.49 -17.12 -12.83
CA PRO A 61 18.07 -17.24 -13.11
C PRO A 61 17.84 -17.85 -14.49
N ALA A 62 16.75 -18.60 -14.61
CA ALA A 62 16.18 -19.07 -15.87
C ALA A 62 14.67 -18.97 -15.83
N ALA A 63 14.08 -18.53 -16.93
CA ALA A 63 12.64 -18.59 -17.11
C ALA A 63 12.21 -20.00 -17.41
N VAL A 64 11.16 -20.46 -16.75
CA VAL A 64 10.62 -21.80 -16.98
C VAL A 64 9.11 -21.75 -17.19
N SER A 65 8.62 -22.65 -18.06
CA SER A 65 7.20 -22.91 -18.25
C SER A 65 6.62 -23.80 -17.14
N GLU A 66 5.39 -24.26 -17.32
CA GLU A 66 4.81 -25.26 -16.44
C GLU A 66 5.57 -26.59 -16.54
N GLY A 67 5.59 -27.33 -15.42
CA GLY A 67 6.31 -28.60 -15.35
C GLY A 67 6.25 -29.25 -13.98
N MET A 68 7.31 -29.98 -13.62
CA MET A 68 7.44 -30.62 -12.33
C MET A 68 8.88 -30.62 -11.82
N VAL A 69 9.02 -30.61 -10.50
CA VAL A 69 10.29 -30.88 -9.82
C VAL A 69 10.16 -32.15 -8.97
N LYS A 70 11.16 -33.04 -9.09
CA LYS A 70 11.32 -34.23 -8.28
C LYS A 70 12.63 -34.16 -7.52
N VAL A 71 12.58 -34.36 -6.20
CA VAL A 71 13.74 -34.51 -5.34
C VAL A 71 13.80 -35.97 -4.88
N GLU A 72 14.90 -36.64 -5.14
CA GLU A 72 15.13 -38.03 -4.71
C GLU A 72 16.56 -38.18 -4.15
N GLY A 73 16.68 -38.17 -2.82
CA GLY A 73 17.98 -38.10 -2.16
C GLY A 73 18.73 -36.79 -2.49
N ASN A 74 19.86 -36.92 -3.14
CA ASN A 74 20.69 -35.78 -3.55
C ASN A 74 20.66 -35.54 -5.08
N ASP A 75 19.62 -36.04 -5.73
CA ASP A 75 19.34 -35.92 -7.15
C ASP A 75 18.06 -35.14 -7.36
N ILE A 76 18.10 -34.06 -8.13
CA ILE A 76 16.97 -33.16 -8.37
C ILE A 76 16.72 -33.06 -9.86
N LEU A 77 15.55 -33.51 -10.27
CA LEU A 77 15.06 -33.46 -11.64
C LEU A 77 13.98 -32.37 -11.77
N VAL A 78 14.22 -31.41 -12.65
CA VAL A 78 13.22 -30.43 -13.07
C VAL A 78 12.88 -30.67 -14.53
N LEU A 79 11.62 -30.94 -14.82
CA LEU A 79 11.09 -31.14 -16.16
C LEU A 79 10.13 -30.00 -16.47
N VAL A 80 10.37 -29.27 -17.56
CA VAL A 80 9.56 -28.13 -18.00
C VAL A 80 9.35 -28.20 -19.51
N ASP A 81 8.28 -27.59 -20.03
CA ASP A 81 8.06 -27.56 -21.48
C ASP A 81 9.13 -26.70 -22.19
N SER A 82 9.56 -25.60 -21.54
CA SER A 82 10.63 -24.73 -22.05
C SER A 82 11.36 -24.00 -20.92
N ALA A 83 12.63 -23.66 -21.15
CA ALA A 83 13.46 -22.84 -20.30
C ALA A 83 14.32 -21.89 -21.15
N GLU A 84 14.53 -20.65 -20.69
CA GLU A 84 15.34 -19.66 -21.38
C GLU A 84 16.16 -18.84 -20.37
N TYR A 85 17.40 -18.51 -20.70
CA TYR A 85 18.15 -17.53 -19.93
C TYR A 85 17.71 -16.11 -20.27
N PRO A 86 17.85 -15.13 -19.35
CA PRO A 86 17.45 -13.75 -19.58
C PRO A 86 18.05 -13.13 -20.85
N GLU A 87 19.29 -13.49 -21.17
CA GLU A 87 20.03 -13.03 -22.36
C GLU A 87 19.52 -13.62 -23.69
N GLU A 88 18.73 -14.69 -23.63
CA GLU A 88 18.20 -15.40 -24.81
C GLU A 88 16.79 -14.93 -25.19
N ILE A 89 16.16 -14.09 -24.32
CA ILE A 89 14.76 -13.70 -24.47
C ILE A 89 14.59 -12.57 -25.47
N ASP A 90 13.75 -12.77 -26.49
CA ASP A 90 13.32 -11.73 -27.39
C ASP A 90 12.23 -10.83 -26.74
N ALA A 91 12.63 -9.62 -26.34
CA ALA A 91 11.75 -8.64 -25.69
C ALA A 91 10.48 -8.32 -26.49
N LYS A 92 10.52 -8.35 -27.85
CA LYS A 92 9.34 -8.10 -28.68
C LYS A 92 8.35 -9.27 -28.68
N ARG A 93 8.88 -10.51 -28.63
CA ARG A 93 8.08 -11.73 -28.52
C ARG A 93 7.42 -11.79 -27.15
N ALA A 94 8.16 -11.47 -26.09
CA ALA A 94 7.69 -11.40 -24.72
C ALA A 94 6.54 -10.38 -24.54
N GLN A 95 6.67 -9.16 -25.11
CA GLN A 95 5.64 -8.14 -25.05
C GLN A 95 4.35 -8.59 -25.74
N ARG A 96 4.42 -9.18 -26.94
CA ARG A 96 3.24 -9.69 -27.66
C ARG A 96 2.52 -10.77 -26.86
N ALA A 97 3.27 -11.71 -26.26
CA ALA A 97 2.70 -12.77 -25.44
C ALA A 97 2.00 -12.22 -24.19
N ALA A 98 2.59 -11.19 -23.53
CA ALA A 98 2.00 -10.51 -22.38
C ALA A 98 0.69 -9.77 -22.77
N ASP A 99 0.66 -9.10 -23.91
CA ASP A 99 -0.53 -8.37 -24.39
C ASP A 99 -1.65 -9.33 -24.78
N GLU A 100 -1.35 -10.45 -25.45
CA GLU A 100 -2.31 -11.51 -25.74
C GLU A 100 -2.87 -12.18 -24.48
N ALA A 101 -2.04 -12.36 -23.44
CA ALA A 101 -2.46 -12.89 -22.15
C ALA A 101 -3.43 -11.93 -21.44
N LYS A 102 -3.16 -10.61 -21.45
CA LYS A 102 -4.05 -9.58 -20.91
C LYS A 102 -5.40 -9.54 -21.64
N GLU A 103 -5.40 -9.60 -22.97
CA GLU A 103 -6.64 -9.67 -23.75
C GLU A 103 -7.47 -10.91 -23.44
N ALA A 104 -6.83 -12.06 -23.20
CA ALA A 104 -7.51 -13.29 -22.84
C ALA A 104 -8.19 -13.20 -21.46
N ILE A 105 -7.61 -12.46 -20.50
CA ILE A 105 -8.22 -12.17 -19.19
C ILE A 105 -9.45 -11.26 -19.37
N LEU A 106 -9.31 -10.16 -20.12
CA LEU A 106 -10.39 -9.19 -20.36
C LEU A 106 -11.61 -9.83 -21.05
N GLN A 107 -11.38 -10.85 -21.90
CA GLN A 107 -12.44 -11.61 -22.57
C GLN A 107 -13.07 -12.71 -21.72
N LYS A 108 -12.77 -12.77 -20.38
CA LYS A 108 -13.27 -13.81 -19.45
C LYS A 108 -13.04 -15.26 -19.93
N ARG A 109 -11.96 -15.49 -20.66
CA ARG A 109 -11.55 -16.83 -21.06
C ARG A 109 -11.06 -17.63 -19.84
N SER A 110 -11.13 -18.98 -19.90
CA SER A 110 -10.82 -19.81 -18.76
C SER A 110 -9.36 -19.65 -18.29
N VAL A 111 -9.11 -19.79 -16.99
CA VAL A 111 -7.77 -19.78 -16.38
C VAL A 111 -6.82 -20.79 -17.05
N ARG A 112 -7.38 -21.87 -17.60
CA ARG A 112 -6.65 -22.93 -18.30
C ARG A 112 -6.13 -22.45 -19.68
N GLU A 113 -6.90 -21.63 -20.41
CA GLU A 113 -6.47 -20.99 -21.67
C GLU A 113 -5.43 -19.90 -21.44
N TYR A 114 -5.57 -19.16 -20.32
CA TYR A 114 -4.58 -18.18 -19.89
C TYR A 114 -3.22 -18.85 -19.62
N ARG A 115 -3.21 -19.94 -18.81
CA ARG A 115 -1.97 -20.69 -18.51
C ARG A 115 -1.32 -21.31 -19.75
N ARG A 116 -2.09 -21.76 -20.75
CA ARG A 116 -1.55 -22.29 -22.02
C ARG A 116 -0.95 -21.22 -22.93
N LYS A 117 -1.39 -19.97 -22.82
CA LYS A 117 -0.90 -18.83 -23.61
C LYS A 117 0.18 -18.02 -22.91
N SER A 118 0.35 -18.21 -21.59
CA SER A 118 1.46 -17.63 -20.84
C SER A 118 2.74 -18.42 -21.20
N THR A 119 3.50 -17.90 -22.16
CA THR A 119 4.81 -18.45 -22.45
C THR A 119 5.81 -18.05 -21.36
N PRO A 120 6.95 -18.77 -21.19
CA PRO A 120 7.99 -18.38 -20.24
C PRO A 120 8.41 -16.91 -20.42
N GLU A 121 8.44 -16.42 -21.65
CA GLU A 121 8.80 -15.04 -21.97
C GLU A 121 7.80 -14.03 -21.38
N SER A 122 6.50 -14.30 -21.44
CA SER A 122 5.49 -13.40 -20.86
C SER A 122 5.57 -13.33 -19.34
N CYS A 123 5.94 -14.44 -18.69
CA CYS A 123 6.18 -14.48 -17.25
C CYS A 123 7.44 -13.71 -16.86
N ILE A 124 8.45 -13.70 -17.72
CA ILE A 124 9.70 -12.98 -17.50
C ILE A 124 9.55 -11.49 -17.74
N GLU A 125 8.79 -11.06 -18.73
CA GLU A 125 8.57 -9.64 -18.92
C GLU A 125 7.81 -9.03 -17.72
N ILE A 126 6.90 -9.81 -17.12
CA ILE A 126 6.26 -9.45 -15.84
C ILE A 126 7.30 -9.44 -14.70
N GLN A 127 8.28 -10.36 -14.68
CA GLN A 127 9.30 -10.45 -13.61
C GLN A 127 10.62 -9.72 -13.92
N PHE A 128 11.05 -9.54 -15.17
CA PHE A 128 12.31 -8.85 -15.53
C PHE A 128 12.12 -7.41 -16.06
N LYS A 129 10.94 -6.99 -16.53
CA LYS A 129 10.55 -5.57 -16.38
C LYS A 129 10.43 -5.20 -14.90
N GLY A 130 10.41 -6.16 -14.02
CA GLY A 130 10.47 -6.12 -12.58
C GLY A 130 11.82 -6.46 -11.97
N VAL A 131 12.97 -6.29 -12.61
CA VAL A 131 14.11 -5.63 -12.01
C VAL A 131 13.86 -4.12 -12.20
N LYS A 132 12.65 -3.66 -11.87
CA LYS A 132 12.48 -2.35 -11.28
C LYS A 132 13.40 -2.37 -10.08
N SER A 133 14.41 -1.52 -10.08
CA SER A 133 15.17 -1.24 -8.87
C SER A 133 14.13 -1.07 -7.75
N MET A 134 14.24 -1.88 -6.70
CA MET A 134 13.42 -1.79 -5.49
C MET A 134 13.20 -0.31 -5.17
N ILE A 135 11.95 0.10 -5.04
CA ILE A 135 11.60 1.49 -4.71
C ILE A 135 11.94 1.71 -3.25
N LYS A 136 12.86 2.62 -2.99
CA LYS A 136 13.36 2.95 -1.65
C LYS A 136 12.48 4.02 -1.02
N VAL A 137 11.78 3.65 0.05
CA VAL A 137 10.97 4.58 0.84
C VAL A 137 11.83 5.21 1.93
N GLY A 138 11.78 6.53 2.03
CA GLY A 138 12.32 7.30 3.15
C GLY A 138 11.22 7.69 4.12
N PHE A 139 11.38 7.34 5.39
CA PHE A 139 10.47 7.72 6.48
C PHE A 139 10.93 9.03 7.11
N ILE A 140 10.06 10.02 7.11
CA ILE A 140 10.22 11.32 7.80
C ILE A 140 9.19 11.36 8.91
N ASP A 141 9.63 11.46 10.15
CA ASP A 141 8.73 11.40 11.29
C ASP A 141 9.09 12.44 12.36
N TYR A 142 8.14 12.70 13.26
CA TYR A 142 8.42 13.41 14.49
C TYR A 142 9.21 12.51 15.44
N TYR A 143 8.75 11.27 15.65
CA TYR A 143 9.47 10.17 16.30
C TYR A 143 8.99 8.81 15.75
N LEU A 144 9.90 7.84 15.62
CA LEU A 144 9.65 6.61 14.84
C LEU A 144 8.99 5.47 15.61
N ASP A 145 9.23 5.35 16.93
CA ASP A 145 8.70 4.18 17.67
C ASP A 145 7.21 4.38 18.01
N GLU A 146 6.40 4.25 16.98
CA GLU A 146 4.95 4.35 17.03
C GLU A 146 4.29 3.35 16.07
N TRP A 147 2.97 3.21 16.14
CA TRP A 147 2.25 2.12 15.47
C TRP A 147 2.43 2.13 13.95
N HIS A 148 2.30 3.31 13.27
CA HIS A 148 2.38 3.38 11.81
C HIS A 148 3.79 3.06 11.33
N ALA A 149 4.82 3.72 11.84
CA ALA A 149 6.20 3.44 11.48
C ALA A 149 6.57 1.98 11.76
N ASN A 150 6.20 1.44 12.93
CA ASN A 150 6.49 0.06 13.32
C ASN A 150 5.88 -0.98 12.38
N ASN A 151 4.69 -0.73 11.84
CA ASN A 151 3.98 -1.68 10.98
C ASN A 151 4.23 -1.45 9.49
N TYR A 152 4.34 -0.21 9.04
CA TYR A 152 4.49 0.09 7.62
C TYR A 152 5.77 -0.47 7.01
N VAL A 153 6.86 -0.63 7.80
CA VAL A 153 8.08 -1.30 7.34
C VAL A 153 7.79 -2.69 6.79
N HIS A 154 7.07 -3.51 7.57
CA HIS A 154 6.74 -4.88 7.16
C HIS A 154 5.62 -4.92 6.12
N MET A 155 4.59 -4.11 6.29
CA MET A 155 3.45 -4.09 5.37
C MET A 155 3.85 -3.66 3.95
N LEU A 156 4.74 -2.67 3.80
CA LEU A 156 5.25 -2.26 2.48
C LEU A 156 5.98 -3.41 1.80
N HIS A 157 6.85 -4.11 2.52
CA HIS A 157 7.52 -5.30 2.01
C HIS A 157 6.53 -6.38 1.58
N ASP A 158 5.65 -6.80 2.50
CA ASP A 158 4.77 -7.95 2.32
C ASP A 158 3.76 -7.73 1.19
N TYR A 159 3.11 -6.56 1.15
CA TYR A 159 2.07 -6.28 0.15
C TYR A 159 2.61 -5.75 -1.19
N SER A 160 3.91 -5.46 -1.27
CA SER A 160 4.60 -5.18 -2.54
C SER A 160 5.39 -6.37 -3.08
N ASN A 161 5.48 -7.49 -2.35
CA ASN A 161 6.39 -8.60 -2.62
C ASN A 161 7.86 -8.14 -2.75
N GLY A 162 8.29 -7.20 -1.88
CA GLY A 162 9.64 -6.65 -1.88
C GLY A 162 9.95 -5.64 -3.00
N GLU A 163 8.95 -5.19 -3.78
CA GLU A 163 9.17 -4.15 -4.79
C GLU A 163 9.26 -2.74 -4.19
N VAL A 164 8.70 -2.52 -2.99
CA VAL A 164 8.71 -1.24 -2.26
C VAL A 164 9.18 -1.51 -0.84
N GLU A 165 10.31 -0.92 -0.46
CA GLU A 165 10.99 -1.20 0.80
C GLU A 165 11.24 0.08 1.59
N ALA A 166 11.01 0.04 2.89
CA ALA A 166 11.51 1.04 3.81
C ALA A 166 13.03 0.86 3.95
N VAL A 167 13.80 1.87 3.54
CA VAL A 167 15.28 1.79 3.53
C VAL A 167 15.92 2.86 4.39
N TYR A 168 15.35 4.05 4.41
CA TYR A 168 15.90 5.20 5.12
C TYR A 168 14.90 5.76 6.11
N ALA A 169 15.38 6.24 7.25
CA ALA A 169 14.55 6.92 8.23
C ALA A 169 15.26 8.11 8.85
N TRP A 170 14.48 9.13 9.12
CA TRP A 170 14.86 10.31 9.89
C TRP A 170 13.70 10.70 10.82
N ALA A 171 14.04 11.10 12.05
CA ALA A 171 13.07 11.65 12.99
C ALA A 171 13.63 12.94 13.62
N GLU A 172 12.71 13.87 13.93
CA GLU A 172 13.05 15.14 14.58
C GLU A 172 13.57 14.93 15.99
N ILE A 173 12.96 13.99 16.73
CA ILE A 173 13.33 13.64 18.08
C ILE A 173 13.37 12.11 18.27
N ASP A 174 14.00 11.65 19.32
CA ASP A 174 13.84 10.29 19.81
C ASP A 174 12.44 10.09 20.41
N SER A 175 11.93 8.85 20.42
CA SER A 175 10.59 8.57 20.93
C SER A 175 10.48 8.94 22.42
N PRO A 176 9.43 9.65 22.81
CA PRO A 176 9.21 10.06 24.19
C PRO A 176 8.87 8.86 25.09
N GLU A 177 8.87 9.09 26.41
CA GLU A 177 8.33 8.16 27.42
C GLU A 177 8.93 6.74 27.41
N GLY A 178 10.24 6.63 27.13
CA GLY A 178 10.94 5.33 27.18
C GLY A 178 10.80 4.47 25.93
N GLY A 179 10.28 5.03 24.83
CA GLY A 179 10.36 4.42 23.50
C GLY A 179 11.80 4.35 22.97
N LEU A 180 11.98 3.70 21.82
CA LEU A 180 13.29 3.54 21.19
C LEU A 180 13.84 4.89 20.70
N THR A 181 15.15 5.07 20.83
CA THR A 181 15.85 6.13 20.10
C THR A 181 15.77 5.87 18.60
N THR A 182 15.95 6.91 17.79
CA THR A 182 15.96 6.79 16.33
C THR A 182 16.99 5.76 15.84
N ASP A 183 18.19 5.74 16.47
CA ASP A 183 19.23 4.75 16.15
C ASP A 183 18.78 3.32 16.47
N ALA A 184 18.27 3.09 17.68
CA ALA A 184 17.81 1.77 18.11
C ALA A 184 16.62 1.27 17.27
N TRP A 185 15.73 2.18 16.85
CA TRP A 185 14.62 1.85 15.97
C TRP A 185 15.11 1.45 14.56
N CYS A 186 16.03 2.22 13.99
CA CYS A 186 16.62 1.90 12.69
C CYS A 186 17.37 0.56 12.72
N GLU A 187 18.14 0.28 13.79
CA GLU A 187 18.81 -1.01 13.97
C GLU A 187 17.80 -2.16 14.06
N LYS A 188 16.74 -2.00 14.85
CA LYS A 188 15.68 -3.02 15.02
C LYS A 188 15.01 -3.41 13.71
N TYR A 189 14.73 -2.44 12.85
CA TYR A 189 14.01 -2.66 11.59
C TYR A 189 14.93 -2.77 10.37
N GLY A 190 16.25 -2.65 10.54
CA GLY A 190 17.22 -2.79 9.46
C GLY A 190 17.27 -1.62 8.49
N LEU A 191 16.82 -0.42 8.90
CA LEU A 191 16.87 0.79 8.09
C LEU A 191 18.17 1.57 8.32
N THR A 192 18.58 2.35 7.34
CA THR A 192 19.69 3.29 7.49
C THR A 192 19.18 4.62 8.03
N ARG A 193 19.67 5.00 9.23
CA ARG A 193 19.39 6.32 9.78
C ARG A 193 20.01 7.41 8.92
N MET A 194 19.25 8.43 8.58
CA MET A 194 19.73 9.68 7.96
C MET A 194 19.86 10.77 9.02
N MET A 195 20.86 11.63 8.86
CA MET A 195 21.13 12.69 9.84
C MET A 195 20.34 13.97 9.53
N THR A 196 19.89 14.13 8.27
CA THR A 196 19.05 15.25 7.84
C THR A 196 17.94 14.79 6.90
N GLN A 197 16.87 15.59 6.78
CA GLN A 197 15.80 15.32 5.83
C GLN A 197 16.30 15.42 4.38
N GLU A 198 17.21 16.35 4.09
CA GLU A 198 17.79 16.54 2.76
C GLU A 198 18.51 15.28 2.29
N GLU A 199 19.36 14.70 3.16
CA GLU A 199 20.07 13.46 2.85
C GLU A 199 19.09 12.29 2.62
N LEU A 200 18.04 12.19 3.45
CA LEU A 200 16.99 11.18 3.28
C LEU A 200 16.28 11.36 1.94
N ILE A 201 15.86 12.58 1.64
CA ILE A 201 15.13 12.89 0.40
C ILE A 201 16.00 12.58 -0.83
N GLU A 202 17.29 12.94 -0.82
CA GLU A 202 18.20 12.67 -1.92
C GLU A 202 18.29 11.16 -2.22
N LYS A 203 18.44 10.33 -1.19
CA LYS A 203 18.67 8.89 -1.31
C LYS A 203 17.41 8.06 -1.56
N SER A 204 16.24 8.57 -1.21
CA SER A 204 14.96 7.87 -1.36
C SER A 204 14.36 8.07 -2.75
N ASP A 205 13.61 7.09 -3.23
CA ASP A 205 12.82 7.22 -4.47
C ASP A 205 11.45 7.85 -4.21
N VAL A 206 10.86 7.55 -3.05
CA VAL A 206 9.55 8.05 -2.58
C VAL A 206 9.60 8.34 -1.08
N LEU A 207 8.67 9.15 -0.60
CA LEU A 207 8.69 9.68 0.75
C LEU A 207 7.40 9.37 1.51
N LEU A 208 7.55 9.01 2.77
CA LEU A 208 6.47 8.77 3.72
C LEU A 208 6.66 9.72 4.91
N VAL A 209 5.79 10.70 5.04
CA VAL A 209 5.79 11.65 6.16
C VAL A 209 4.75 11.21 7.18
N LEU A 210 5.22 10.89 8.37
CA LEU A 210 4.38 10.53 9.52
C LEU A 210 4.37 11.73 10.49
N ALA A 211 3.79 11.69 11.55
CA ALA A 211 3.77 12.51 12.76
C ALA A 211 2.56 12.03 13.57
N PRO A 212 2.74 10.95 14.28
CA PRO A 212 1.63 10.28 14.93
C PRO A 212 0.91 11.22 15.90
N ARG A 213 -0.41 11.31 15.73
CA ARG A 213 -1.32 12.09 16.57
C ARG A 213 -1.07 13.60 16.65
N ASP A 214 -0.16 14.17 15.85
CA ASP A 214 0.07 15.60 15.83
C ASP A 214 0.05 16.17 14.41
N PRO A 215 -1.14 16.46 13.85
CA PRO A 215 -1.26 17.03 12.51
C PRO A 215 -0.62 18.41 12.37
N LYS A 216 -0.28 19.10 13.48
CA LYS A 216 0.40 20.40 13.44
C LYS A 216 1.85 20.26 12.99
N LYS A 217 2.45 19.08 13.20
CA LYS A 217 3.81 18.77 12.76
C LYS A 217 3.91 18.47 11.26
N HIS A 218 2.82 18.07 10.61
CA HIS A 218 2.86 17.68 9.20
C HIS A 218 3.35 18.79 8.27
N GLU A 219 2.92 20.04 8.45
CA GLU A 219 3.33 21.15 7.59
C GLU A 219 4.85 21.39 7.64
N GLU A 220 5.44 21.32 8.84
CA GLU A 220 6.87 21.47 9.05
C GLU A 220 7.65 20.29 8.47
N LEU A 221 7.29 19.06 8.85
CA LEU A 221 7.97 17.84 8.46
C LEU A 221 7.87 17.56 6.97
N ALA A 222 6.73 17.87 6.34
CA ALA A 222 6.50 17.62 4.93
C ALA A 222 7.11 18.72 4.02
N ASN A 223 7.54 19.86 4.54
CA ASN A 223 7.92 21.01 3.71
C ASN A 223 8.97 20.68 2.66
N LEU A 224 10.08 20.05 3.05
CA LEU A 224 11.14 19.66 2.12
C LEU A 224 10.69 18.53 1.18
N ALA A 225 9.93 17.56 1.71
CA ALA A 225 9.39 16.46 0.93
C ALA A 225 8.44 16.96 -0.18
N LEU A 226 7.53 17.89 0.14
CA LEU A 226 6.58 18.48 -0.81
C LEU A 226 7.25 19.37 -1.88
N ARG A 227 8.50 19.81 -1.66
CA ARG A 227 9.31 20.53 -2.65
C ARG A 227 10.15 19.64 -3.54
N SER A 228 10.24 18.35 -3.23
CA SER A 228 11.25 17.45 -3.81
C SER A 228 10.94 16.95 -5.23
N GLY A 229 9.70 17.06 -5.69
CA GLY A 229 9.21 16.42 -6.92
C GLY A 229 9.02 14.91 -6.81
N LYS A 230 9.36 14.28 -5.66
CA LYS A 230 9.21 12.84 -5.41
C LYS A 230 7.81 12.54 -4.87
N ARG A 231 7.25 11.38 -5.20
CA ARG A 231 5.95 10.95 -4.65
C ARG A 231 6.02 10.95 -3.13
N CYS A 232 5.11 11.68 -2.51
CA CYS A 232 5.08 11.91 -1.08
C CYS A 232 3.70 11.56 -0.50
N TYR A 233 3.65 10.57 0.39
CA TYR A 233 2.47 10.34 1.22
C TYR A 233 2.67 11.07 2.55
N VAL A 234 1.65 11.82 2.97
CA VAL A 234 1.58 12.44 4.29
C VAL A 234 0.44 11.76 5.07
N ASP A 235 0.74 11.31 6.28
CA ASP A 235 -0.22 10.52 7.05
C ASP A 235 -1.47 11.35 7.46
N LYS A 236 -2.51 10.64 7.87
CA LYS A 236 -3.72 11.25 8.46
C LYS A 236 -3.37 11.73 9.89
N THR A 237 -3.93 12.78 10.41
CA THR A 237 -4.74 13.81 9.77
C THR A 237 -3.83 14.76 9.01
N PHE A 238 -4.06 14.94 7.73
CA PHE A 238 -3.13 15.63 6.80
C PHE A 238 -2.60 16.97 7.31
N ALA A 239 -3.45 17.77 7.93
CA ALA A 239 -3.11 19.09 8.47
C ALA A 239 -4.06 19.48 9.61
N PRO A 240 -3.71 20.45 10.48
CA PRO A 240 -4.53 20.87 11.60
C PRO A 240 -5.78 21.67 11.20
N ASP A 241 -5.80 22.25 10.02
CA ASP A 241 -6.90 23.08 9.52
C ASP A 241 -6.85 23.27 8.00
N HIS A 242 -7.90 23.93 7.47
CA HIS A 242 -8.02 24.28 6.05
C HIS A 242 -6.80 25.03 5.51
N PHE A 243 -6.32 26.03 6.23
CA PHE A 243 -5.28 26.93 5.72
C PHE A 243 -3.91 26.23 5.63
N ALA A 244 -3.58 25.40 6.61
CA ALA A 244 -2.38 24.59 6.58
C ALA A 244 -2.47 23.54 5.45
N ALA A 245 -3.62 22.85 5.32
CA ALA A 245 -3.83 21.90 4.24
C ALA A 245 -3.68 22.56 2.87
N LYS A 246 -4.28 23.74 2.67
CA LYS A 246 -4.16 24.47 1.42
C LYS A 246 -2.70 24.85 1.11
N ARG A 247 -1.97 25.40 2.08
CA ARG A 247 -0.54 25.73 1.87
C ARG A 247 0.29 24.50 1.48
N MET A 248 0.05 23.36 2.12
CA MET A 248 0.77 22.11 1.81
C MET A 248 0.44 21.59 0.40
N LEU A 249 -0.84 21.60 0.02
CA LEU A 249 -1.27 21.17 -1.32
C LEU A 249 -0.79 22.13 -2.41
N ASP A 250 -0.90 23.45 -2.19
CA ASP A 250 -0.40 24.47 -3.11
C ASP A 250 1.14 24.33 -3.30
N LEU A 251 1.87 24.04 -2.22
CA LEU A 251 3.31 23.80 -2.27
C LEU A 251 3.66 22.58 -3.11
N ALA A 252 2.95 21.49 -2.91
CA ALA A 252 3.12 20.24 -3.67
C ALA A 252 2.85 20.48 -5.17
N GLU A 253 1.75 21.18 -5.50
CA GLU A 253 1.38 21.50 -6.86
C GLU A 253 2.42 22.42 -7.55
N GLN A 254 2.84 23.50 -6.89
CA GLN A 254 3.87 24.44 -7.38
C GLN A 254 5.21 23.75 -7.62
N SER A 255 5.53 22.73 -6.84
CA SER A 255 6.78 21.97 -6.94
C SER A 255 6.67 20.77 -7.88
N GLY A 256 5.50 20.49 -8.43
CA GLY A 256 5.25 19.28 -9.24
C GLY A 256 5.42 17.97 -8.46
N THR A 257 5.23 18.02 -7.14
CA THR A 257 5.34 16.84 -6.24
C THR A 257 4.01 16.12 -6.16
N PRO A 258 3.89 14.87 -6.66
CA PRO A 258 2.70 14.07 -6.43
C PRO A 258 2.54 13.81 -4.92
N CYS A 259 1.46 14.32 -4.33
CA CYS A 259 1.16 14.20 -2.91
C CYS A 259 -0.18 13.51 -2.69
N TRP A 260 -0.27 12.71 -1.63
CA TRP A 260 -1.50 12.04 -1.23
C TRP A 260 -1.57 11.86 0.29
N SER A 261 -2.77 11.88 0.81
CA SER A 261 -3.10 11.56 2.21
C SER A 261 -4.45 10.89 2.28
N SER A 262 -4.64 9.94 3.17
CA SER A 262 -5.93 9.30 3.42
C SER A 262 -5.94 8.53 4.73
N SER A 263 -7.13 8.28 5.26
CA SER A 263 -7.34 7.24 6.26
C SER A 263 -7.41 5.86 5.61
N ALA A 264 -6.81 4.86 6.24
CA ALA A 264 -6.91 3.47 5.80
C ALA A 264 -8.37 2.98 5.72
N LEU A 265 -9.25 3.49 6.57
CA LEU A 265 -10.67 3.08 6.60
C LEU A 265 -11.41 3.33 5.28
N ARG A 266 -11.00 4.34 4.48
CA ARG A 266 -11.52 4.57 3.13
C ARG A 266 -11.48 3.31 2.26
N PHE A 267 -10.48 2.45 2.46
CA PHE A 267 -10.21 1.27 1.64
C PHE A 267 -10.93 0.00 2.08
N ALA A 268 -11.84 0.11 3.05
CA ALA A 268 -12.71 -1.02 3.41
C ALA A 268 -13.52 -1.48 2.18
N GLU A 269 -13.54 -2.79 1.94
CA GLU A 269 -14.25 -3.37 0.78
C GLU A 269 -15.72 -2.97 0.75
N GLU A 270 -16.34 -2.89 1.92
CA GLU A 270 -17.74 -2.51 2.09
C GLU A 270 -18.00 -1.08 1.57
N TYR A 271 -17.07 -0.15 1.83
CA TYR A 271 -17.18 1.22 1.31
C TYR A 271 -16.85 1.30 -0.17
N GLN A 272 -15.88 0.52 -0.65
CA GLN A 272 -15.52 0.51 -2.07
C GLN A 272 -16.63 -0.08 -2.94
N ALA A 273 -17.30 -1.14 -2.48
CA ALA A 273 -18.40 -1.81 -3.16
C ALA A 273 -19.74 -1.06 -3.08
N ALA A 274 -19.89 -0.11 -2.15
CA ALA A 274 -21.14 0.61 -1.96
C ALA A 274 -21.51 1.45 -3.18
N ASP A 275 -22.79 1.38 -3.60
CA ASP A 275 -23.34 2.30 -4.60
C ASP A 275 -23.36 3.74 -4.03
N LYS A 276 -22.69 4.65 -4.74
CA LYS A 276 -22.54 6.06 -4.37
C LYS A 276 -23.57 6.98 -5.04
N THR A 277 -24.54 6.39 -5.75
CA THR A 277 -25.57 7.16 -6.45
C THR A 277 -26.79 7.43 -5.57
N ASN A 278 -27.50 8.55 -5.84
CA ASN A 278 -28.77 8.90 -5.20
C ASN A 278 -28.78 8.94 -3.66
N ILE A 279 -27.60 9.11 -3.06
CA ILE A 279 -27.46 9.24 -1.59
C ILE A 279 -28.17 10.52 -1.11
N LYS A 280 -29.01 10.40 -0.08
CA LYS A 280 -29.74 11.50 0.57
C LYS A 280 -29.10 11.92 1.88
N GLY A 281 -28.44 11.01 2.56
CA GLY A 281 -27.71 11.26 3.78
C GLY A 281 -26.92 10.04 4.23
N VAL A 282 -25.98 10.28 5.13
CA VAL A 282 -25.10 9.26 5.69
C VAL A 282 -25.02 9.44 7.20
N ASN A 283 -25.08 8.33 7.94
CA ASN A 283 -24.82 8.32 9.38
C ASN A 283 -23.73 7.29 9.67
N ALA A 284 -22.59 7.76 10.16
CA ALA A 284 -21.46 6.93 10.51
C ALA A 284 -21.26 6.89 12.02
N TRP A 285 -20.72 5.81 12.54
CA TRP A 285 -20.21 5.74 13.90
C TRP A 285 -19.01 4.81 13.99
N GLY A 286 -18.21 5.00 15.02
CA GLY A 286 -16.98 4.28 15.21
C GLY A 286 -16.46 4.34 16.65
N PRO A 287 -15.31 3.68 16.91
CA PRO A 287 -14.68 3.65 18.21
C PRO A 287 -13.94 4.95 18.55
N ASN A 288 -13.57 5.10 19.80
CA ASN A 288 -12.62 6.05 20.35
C ASN A 288 -13.03 7.53 20.30
N GLY A 289 -12.11 8.39 20.75
CA GLY A 289 -12.33 9.81 20.95
C GLY A 289 -12.41 10.62 19.66
N PHE A 290 -12.97 11.82 19.76
CA PHE A 290 -13.26 12.66 18.61
C PHE A 290 -11.98 13.13 17.88
N GLU A 291 -11.01 13.68 18.60
CA GLU A 291 -9.82 14.28 18.03
C GLU A 291 -9.03 13.32 17.15
N ASP A 292 -8.84 12.09 17.62
CA ASP A 292 -8.01 11.08 16.92
C ASP A 292 -8.78 10.29 15.85
N TYR A 293 -10.11 10.10 16.02
CA TYR A 293 -10.87 9.12 15.23
C TYR A 293 -11.95 9.70 14.31
N ALA A 294 -12.36 10.96 14.49
CA ALA A 294 -13.34 11.58 13.59
C ALA A 294 -12.87 11.58 12.12
N ILE A 295 -11.56 11.75 11.88
CA ILE A 295 -10.99 11.74 10.53
C ILE A 295 -11.26 10.43 9.80
N HIS A 296 -11.21 9.28 10.50
CA HIS A 296 -11.49 7.98 9.89
C HIS A 296 -12.93 7.85 9.39
N GLN A 297 -13.89 8.49 10.06
CA GLN A 297 -15.28 8.51 9.63
C GLN A 297 -15.56 9.57 8.55
N LEU A 298 -14.87 10.73 8.60
CA LEU A 298 -15.02 11.78 7.59
C LEU A 298 -14.59 11.29 6.20
N GLU A 299 -13.51 10.54 6.10
CA GLU A 299 -13.01 9.99 4.83
C GLU A 299 -14.10 9.24 4.03
N PRO A 300 -14.72 8.18 4.55
CA PRO A 300 -15.80 7.50 3.82
C PRO A 300 -17.08 8.34 3.70
N ILE A 301 -17.38 9.26 4.63
CA ILE A 301 -18.52 10.17 4.49
C ILE A 301 -18.34 11.04 3.24
N PHE A 302 -17.19 11.69 3.05
CA PHE A 302 -16.93 12.53 1.88
C PHE A 302 -16.89 11.71 0.59
N MET A 303 -16.33 10.52 0.63
CA MET A 303 -16.35 9.59 -0.50
C MET A 303 -17.79 9.22 -0.93
N MET A 304 -18.72 9.06 0.02
CA MET A 304 -20.13 8.79 -0.28
C MET A 304 -20.89 10.04 -0.72
N MET A 305 -20.68 11.17 -0.04
CA MET A 305 -21.42 12.40 -0.30
C MET A 305 -20.99 13.12 -1.58
N GLN A 306 -19.73 12.97 -2.00
CA GLN A 306 -19.17 13.58 -3.23
C GLN A 306 -19.46 15.08 -3.35
N ALA A 307 -19.46 15.80 -2.25
CA ALA A 307 -19.77 17.22 -2.17
C ALA A 307 -19.01 17.85 -0.98
N PRO A 308 -18.67 19.15 -1.04
CA PRO A 308 -18.07 19.84 0.09
C PRO A 308 -19.12 20.13 1.17
N ALA A 309 -18.73 20.02 2.45
CA ALA A 309 -19.52 20.49 3.56
C ALA A 309 -19.50 22.03 3.63
N THR A 310 -20.57 22.65 4.10
CA THR A 310 -20.71 24.11 4.22
C THR A 310 -20.76 24.58 5.67
N GLU A 311 -21.32 23.78 6.54
CA GLU A 311 -21.43 24.02 7.97
C GLU A 311 -21.34 22.72 8.73
N VAL A 312 -20.81 22.78 9.94
CA VAL A 312 -20.73 21.65 10.86
C VAL A 312 -21.25 22.06 12.24
N MET A 313 -21.66 21.09 13.03
CA MET A 313 -22.03 21.28 14.43
C MET A 313 -21.50 20.10 15.24
N HIS A 314 -21.04 20.35 16.44
CA HIS A 314 -20.58 19.34 17.38
C HIS A 314 -21.54 19.25 18.58
N LEU A 315 -21.87 18.02 18.94
CA LEU A 315 -22.64 17.67 20.13
C LEU A 315 -21.83 16.65 20.92
N THR A 316 -21.72 16.85 22.21
CA THR A 316 -20.94 15.94 23.06
C THR A 316 -21.60 15.77 24.44
N ASN A 317 -21.29 14.64 25.03
CA ASN A 317 -21.36 14.38 26.46
C ASN A 317 -20.11 13.59 26.87
N ASP A 318 -20.01 13.18 28.12
CA ASP A 318 -18.78 12.54 28.64
C ASP A 318 -18.42 11.21 27.97
N GLU A 319 -19.33 10.58 27.21
CA GLU A 319 -19.15 9.25 26.64
C GLU A 319 -19.28 9.19 25.12
N VAL A 320 -20.00 10.15 24.54
CA VAL A 320 -20.36 10.13 23.10
C VAL A 320 -20.22 11.53 22.50
N TYR A 321 -19.62 11.61 21.36
CA TYR A 321 -19.69 12.80 20.50
C TYR A 321 -20.52 12.53 19.25
N THR A 322 -21.10 13.59 18.69
CA THR A 322 -21.73 13.56 17.37
C THR A 322 -21.38 14.81 16.59
N GLY A 323 -20.73 14.64 15.46
CA GLY A 323 -20.56 15.69 14.46
C GLY A 323 -21.72 15.64 13.47
N VAL A 324 -22.29 16.79 13.14
CA VAL A 324 -23.31 16.97 12.10
C VAL A 324 -22.74 17.83 11.00
N LEU A 325 -22.85 17.38 9.74
CA LEU A 325 -22.36 18.11 8.57
C LEU A 325 -23.55 18.47 7.67
N ARG A 326 -23.55 19.69 7.15
CA ARG A 326 -24.44 20.15 6.08
C ARG A 326 -23.64 20.35 4.81
N PHE A 327 -24.10 19.77 3.71
CA PHE A 327 -23.47 19.86 2.41
C PHE A 327 -24.07 20.96 1.54
N ALA A 328 -23.34 21.39 0.52
CA ALA A 328 -23.74 22.50 -0.36
C ALA A 328 -25.05 22.26 -1.09
N ASP A 329 -25.41 21.01 -1.34
CA ASP A 329 -26.65 20.59 -1.99
C ASP A 329 -27.83 20.36 -1.01
N GLY A 330 -27.65 20.71 0.27
CA GLY A 330 -28.66 20.60 1.33
C GLY A 330 -28.74 19.22 2.01
N ARG A 331 -27.98 18.22 1.54
CA ARG A 331 -27.89 16.93 2.23
C ARG A 331 -27.16 17.06 3.56
N THR A 332 -27.33 16.07 4.42
CA THR A 332 -26.66 16.03 5.73
C THR A 332 -25.95 14.70 5.95
N ALA A 333 -24.90 14.73 6.76
CA ALA A 333 -24.30 13.54 7.32
C ALA A 333 -24.05 13.72 8.82
N THR A 334 -23.94 12.60 9.53
CA THR A 334 -23.49 12.56 10.92
C THR A 334 -22.35 11.58 11.09
N LEU A 335 -21.48 11.88 12.05
CA LEU A 335 -20.52 10.94 12.58
C LEU A 335 -20.65 10.91 14.11
N SER A 336 -20.55 9.74 14.69
CA SER A 336 -20.60 9.57 16.14
C SER A 336 -19.47 8.66 16.61
N GLY A 337 -18.90 8.96 17.77
CA GLY A 337 -17.88 8.14 18.39
C GLY A 337 -18.29 7.74 19.80
N TYR A 338 -17.94 6.49 20.15
CA TYR A 338 -18.20 5.87 21.43
C TYR A 338 -16.86 5.49 22.06
N ALA A 339 -16.61 5.92 23.27
CA ALA A 339 -15.31 5.76 23.92
C ALA A 339 -14.85 4.31 24.08
N LYS A 340 -15.75 3.32 24.00
CA LYS A 340 -15.40 1.89 24.13
C LYS A 340 -16.19 1.02 23.16
N GLY A 341 -15.45 0.24 22.35
CA GLY A 341 -15.94 -1.00 21.75
C GLY A 341 -16.96 -0.89 20.63
N SER A 342 -17.07 0.26 19.94
CA SER A 342 -17.91 0.34 18.73
C SER A 342 -17.15 -0.13 17.50
N PRO A 343 -17.75 -0.95 16.62
CA PRO A 343 -17.21 -1.17 15.29
C PRO A 343 -17.35 0.10 14.44
N PHE A 344 -16.62 0.20 13.33
CA PHE A 344 -16.92 1.18 12.30
C PHE A 344 -18.17 0.74 11.54
N MET A 345 -19.16 1.61 11.47
CA MET A 345 -20.41 1.35 10.77
C MET A 345 -20.89 2.59 10.03
N MET A 346 -21.69 2.37 8.98
CA MET A 346 -22.31 3.47 8.24
C MET A 346 -23.70 3.06 7.75
N ASN A 347 -24.68 3.90 8.02
CA ASN A 347 -26.00 3.84 7.38
C ASN A 347 -26.03 4.84 6.21
N ILE A 348 -26.37 4.35 5.02
CA ILE A 348 -26.51 5.15 3.80
C ILE A 348 -27.98 5.20 3.42
N ALA A 349 -28.57 6.39 3.53
CA ALA A 349 -29.95 6.63 3.13
C ALA A 349 -30.03 7.04 1.66
N ARG A 350 -30.83 6.34 0.87
CA ARG A 350 -31.15 6.64 -0.53
C ARG A 350 -32.64 6.87 -0.72
N SER A 351 -33.03 7.35 -1.90
CA SER A 351 -34.45 7.57 -2.22
C SER A 351 -35.27 6.27 -2.29
N THR A 352 -34.62 5.15 -2.58
CA THR A 352 -35.25 3.86 -2.88
C THR A 352 -35.03 2.83 -1.77
N GLU A 353 -33.89 2.88 -1.09
CA GLU A 353 -33.51 1.90 -0.07
C GLU A 353 -32.47 2.47 0.89
N ASN A 354 -32.34 1.86 2.03
CA ASN A 354 -31.28 2.14 3.01
C ASN A 354 -30.33 0.94 3.07
N SER A 355 -29.03 1.22 3.23
CA SER A 355 -28.01 0.20 3.45
C SER A 355 -27.31 0.46 4.79
N VAL A 356 -27.01 -0.59 5.52
CA VAL A 356 -26.16 -0.54 6.72
C VAL A 356 -24.91 -1.34 6.41
N LEU A 357 -23.77 -0.71 6.59
CA LEU A 357 -22.45 -1.30 6.40
C LEU A 357 -21.80 -1.44 7.78
N GLU A 358 -21.38 -2.63 8.13
CA GLU A 358 -20.47 -2.91 9.24
C GLU A 358 -19.13 -3.28 8.65
N ILE A 359 -18.05 -2.61 9.08
CA ILE A 359 -16.74 -2.77 8.48
C ILE A 359 -16.00 -3.93 9.15
N CYS A 360 -15.81 -4.98 8.39
CA CYS A 360 -15.17 -6.24 8.80
C CYS A 360 -13.94 -6.59 7.95
N SER A 361 -13.78 -5.96 6.77
CA SER A 361 -12.68 -6.23 5.85
C SER A 361 -11.34 -5.72 6.37
N ASP A 362 -10.23 -6.27 5.84
CA ASP A 362 -8.88 -5.81 6.14
C ASP A 362 -8.54 -4.54 5.34
N TYR A 363 -9.09 -3.42 5.79
CA TYR A 363 -8.88 -2.12 5.14
C TYR A 363 -7.43 -1.61 5.21
N PHE A 364 -6.62 -2.05 6.19
CA PHE A 364 -5.20 -1.69 6.23
C PHE A 364 -4.42 -2.33 5.09
N ARG A 365 -4.67 -3.58 4.80
CA ARG A 365 -4.09 -4.26 3.65
C ARG A 365 -4.39 -3.50 2.36
N HIS A 366 -5.66 -3.20 2.10
CA HIS A 366 -6.06 -2.49 0.88
C HIS A 366 -5.51 -1.06 0.81
N PHE A 367 -5.37 -0.39 1.95
CA PHE A 367 -4.71 0.90 2.04
C PHE A 367 -3.22 0.80 1.65
N ILE A 368 -2.48 -0.17 2.18
CA ILE A 368 -1.07 -0.35 1.84
C ILE A 368 -0.90 -0.77 0.37
N GLU A 369 -1.77 -1.62 -0.16
CA GLU A 369 -1.80 -1.94 -1.60
C GLU A 369 -1.99 -0.67 -2.45
N ALA A 370 -2.87 0.24 -2.06
CA ALA A 370 -3.06 1.53 -2.71
C ALA A 370 -1.84 2.46 -2.55
N LEU A 371 -1.18 2.45 -1.39
CA LEU A 371 0.04 3.20 -1.13
C LEU A 371 1.22 2.69 -1.99
N VAL A 372 1.37 1.38 -2.12
CA VAL A 372 2.32 0.73 -3.03
C VAL A 372 2.04 1.14 -4.47
N GLU A 373 0.79 1.12 -4.91
CA GLU A 373 0.40 1.54 -6.26
C GLU A 373 0.69 3.04 -6.50
N PHE A 374 0.43 3.91 -5.53
CA PHE A 374 0.84 5.32 -5.57
C PHE A 374 2.36 5.46 -5.70
N PHE A 375 3.14 4.72 -4.92
CA PHE A 375 4.60 4.77 -4.99
C PHE A 375 5.16 4.22 -6.31
N LYS A 376 4.50 3.25 -6.92
CA LYS A 376 4.91 2.66 -8.21
C LYS A 376 4.52 3.53 -9.41
N ASN A 377 3.29 4.00 -9.45
CA ASN A 377 2.67 4.56 -10.65
C ASN A 377 2.16 5.99 -10.48
N GLY A 378 2.10 6.51 -9.25
CA GLY A 378 1.59 7.85 -8.95
C GLY A 378 0.06 7.93 -8.95
N THR A 379 -0.64 6.79 -8.87
CA THR A 379 -2.11 6.76 -8.78
C THR A 379 -2.57 7.35 -7.47
N ILE A 380 -3.31 8.46 -7.50
CA ILE A 380 -3.87 9.14 -6.33
C ILE A 380 -5.33 8.71 -6.16
N PRO A 381 -5.69 7.98 -5.08
CA PRO A 381 -7.05 7.45 -4.88
C PRO A 381 -8.12 8.51 -4.60
N ALA A 382 -7.73 9.66 -4.07
CA ALA A 382 -8.62 10.78 -3.78
C ALA A 382 -8.03 12.09 -4.31
N PRO A 383 -8.80 12.95 -4.98
CA PRO A 383 -8.30 14.23 -5.46
C PRO A 383 -7.97 15.19 -4.31
N HIS A 384 -7.02 16.08 -4.49
CA HIS A 384 -6.63 17.10 -3.48
C HIS A 384 -7.81 17.93 -2.98
N SER A 385 -8.78 18.23 -3.85
CA SER A 385 -10.00 18.95 -3.48
C SER A 385 -10.85 18.20 -2.47
N GLU A 386 -10.86 16.86 -2.48
CA GLU A 386 -11.55 16.05 -1.49
C GLU A 386 -10.78 16.04 -0.16
N THR A 387 -9.45 15.84 -0.20
CA THR A 387 -8.60 15.94 1.00
C THR A 387 -8.77 17.30 1.68
N LEU A 388 -8.72 18.40 0.90
CA LEU A 388 -8.93 19.75 1.43
C LEU A 388 -10.33 19.90 2.06
N SER A 389 -11.38 19.38 1.43
CA SER A 389 -12.74 19.42 1.95
C SER A 389 -12.88 18.64 3.26
N ILE A 390 -12.25 17.47 3.37
CA ILE A 390 -12.23 16.63 4.57
C ILE A 390 -11.54 17.37 5.72
N ILE A 391 -10.35 17.93 5.49
CA ILE A 391 -9.59 18.65 6.52
C ILE A 391 -10.28 19.94 6.93
N SER A 392 -10.93 20.64 5.99
CA SER A 392 -11.71 21.83 6.28
C SER A 392 -12.90 21.52 7.22
N ALA A 393 -13.60 20.42 6.97
CA ALA A 393 -14.69 19.96 7.83
C ALA A 393 -14.16 19.47 9.18
N TRP A 394 -13.04 18.76 9.21
CA TRP A 394 -12.42 18.31 10.46
C TRP A 394 -11.99 19.49 11.33
N GLY A 395 -11.27 20.47 10.78
CA GLY A 395 -10.86 21.68 11.51
C GLY A 395 -12.05 22.50 12.01
N ALA A 396 -13.11 22.62 11.21
CA ALA A 396 -14.35 23.30 11.64
C ALA A 396 -15.07 22.53 12.76
N LEU A 397 -15.03 21.20 12.77
CA LEU A 397 -15.58 20.37 13.85
C LEU A 397 -14.78 20.53 15.16
N MET A 398 -13.44 20.67 15.09
CA MET A 398 -12.61 20.99 16.25
C MET A 398 -12.98 22.35 16.86
N GLU A 399 -13.29 23.36 16.01
CA GLU A 399 -13.79 24.65 16.50
C GLU A 399 -15.21 24.53 17.08
N ALA A 400 -16.09 23.73 16.45
CA ALA A 400 -17.44 23.51 16.91
C ALA A 400 -17.50 22.79 18.27
N GLU A 401 -16.52 21.98 18.61
CA GLU A 401 -16.38 21.33 19.93
C GLU A 401 -16.32 22.37 21.09
N LYS A 402 -15.74 23.53 20.83
CA LYS A 402 -15.65 24.63 21.82
C LYS A 402 -16.99 25.29 22.09
N THR A 403 -17.97 25.12 21.20
CA THR A 403 -19.31 25.70 21.26
C THR A 403 -20.38 24.69 20.87
N PRO A 404 -20.62 23.64 21.69
CA PRO A 404 -21.53 22.57 21.33
C PRO A 404 -22.94 23.09 21.01
N GLY A 405 -23.55 22.50 19.97
CA GLY A 405 -24.90 22.86 19.53
C GLY A 405 -24.98 24.11 18.62
N ILE A 406 -23.83 24.72 18.30
CA ILE A 406 -23.78 25.89 17.39
C ILE A 406 -23.18 25.47 16.05
N TRP A 407 -23.81 25.92 14.95
CA TRP A 407 -23.29 25.73 13.60
C TRP A 407 -22.05 26.59 13.35
N VAL A 408 -20.99 25.97 12.93
CA VAL A 408 -19.73 26.58 12.51
C VAL A 408 -19.58 26.44 10.99
N LYS A 409 -19.23 27.53 10.32
CA LYS A 409 -18.99 27.49 8.87
C LYS A 409 -17.69 26.76 8.54
N VAL A 410 -17.76 25.91 7.53
CA VAL A 410 -16.55 25.29 6.95
C VAL A 410 -15.87 26.33 6.05
N PRO A 411 -14.57 26.58 6.22
CA PRO A 411 -13.81 27.45 5.34
C PRO A 411 -13.91 26.99 3.87
N LYS A 412 -13.90 27.97 2.95
CA LYS A 412 -13.87 27.75 1.49
C LYS A 412 -12.69 28.53 0.90
N ASP A 413 -12.22 28.11 -0.26
CA ASP A 413 -11.27 28.84 -1.10
C ASP A 413 -11.86 30.16 -1.60
#